data_42a46e4459fea01f88a284a8f03072c1
#
_entry.id   42a46e4459fea01f88a284a8f03072c1
#
_cell.length_a   1.000
_cell.length_b   1.000
_cell.length_c   1.000
_cell.angle_alpha   90.00
_cell.angle_beta   90.00
_cell.angle_gamma   90.00
#
_symmetry.space_group_name_H-M   'P 1'
#
loop_
_entity.id
_entity.type
_entity.pdbx_description
1 polymer ?
#
loop_
_entity_poly.entity_id
_entity_poly.type
_entity_poly.pdbx_seq_one_letter_code
_entity_poly.pdbx_strand_id
1 'polypeptide(L)'
;KISQIIEQNFKSTGLFNPLKKEAFVQKPDIAHLKPRFEDWRLIKAQALVTGKLKVIDNKLKVEFRLWDLTASKEMIALAFTTTPSNWRRVAHIISDKIYERLTGENGYFDTRIIYVAESGPKNQRVKKLAIMDQDGAKTKYLTLGNELVLTPRFSPSNQMVTYLSYFRNLPRVYLLDIETGKQEVVGNFPGMTFAPRFSPDGKKIIMSFAKDGNSDIFTMDLNTREVERITEHSSIDTSPSYSPDGKYICFNSDRSGLQQIYVMKSDGSNVKRITFGDGIYGTPVWSPRGDLIAFTKVRKGRFYIGVMRTDGSGERLLTENYYQEAPSWSPNG
;
A
#
# COMPACT_ATOMS: atom_id res chain seq x y z
N LYS A 1 21.67 7.76 12.85
CA LYS A 1 20.20 7.60 12.74
C LYS A 1 19.73 7.52 11.26
N ILE A 2 20.05 8.49 10.36
CA ILE A 2 19.66 8.42 8.93
C ILE A 2 20.22 7.16 8.26
N SER A 3 21.51 6.89 8.39
CA SER A 3 22.16 5.70 7.83
C SER A 3 21.53 4.38 8.30
N GLN A 4 21.05 4.33 9.56
CA GLN A 4 20.39 3.14 10.10
C GLN A 4 19.03 2.88 9.43
N ILE A 5 18.26 3.94 9.16
CA ILE A 5 16.99 3.82 8.44
C ILE A 5 17.24 3.35 7.00
N ILE A 6 18.22 3.93 6.31
CA ILE A 6 18.58 3.53 4.95
C ILE A 6 19.00 2.04 4.94
N GLU A 7 19.86 1.61 5.87
CA GLU A 7 20.28 0.23 6.02
C GLU A 7 19.08 -0.72 6.24
N GLN A 8 18.15 -0.37 7.14
CA GLN A 8 16.94 -1.15 7.41
C GLN A 8 16.04 -1.24 6.18
N ASN A 9 15.83 -0.12 5.49
CA ASN A 9 15.03 -0.08 4.26
C ASN A 9 15.59 -1.06 3.22
N PHE A 10 16.89 -1.04 2.96
CA PHE A 10 17.51 -1.94 1.98
C PHE A 10 17.49 -3.40 2.44
N LYS A 11 17.74 -3.65 3.71
CA LYS A 11 17.66 -5.00 4.27
C LYS A 11 16.27 -5.61 4.15
N SER A 12 15.21 -4.81 4.36
CA SER A 12 13.82 -5.27 4.30
C SER A 12 13.37 -5.70 2.90
N THR A 13 14.03 -5.24 1.84
CA THR A 13 13.71 -5.64 0.47
C THR A 13 14.10 -7.08 0.14
N GLY A 14 15.04 -7.67 0.88
CA GLY A 14 15.65 -8.95 0.54
C GLY A 14 16.55 -8.94 -0.71
N LEU A 15 16.66 -7.81 -1.41
CA LEU A 15 17.48 -7.66 -2.63
C LEU A 15 18.91 -7.23 -2.32
N PHE A 16 19.12 -6.57 -1.19
CA PHE A 16 20.40 -5.98 -0.79
C PHE A 16 20.92 -6.61 0.50
N ASN A 17 22.23 -6.72 0.60
CA ASN A 17 22.91 -7.18 1.81
C ASN A 17 23.85 -6.09 2.34
N PRO A 18 23.39 -5.17 3.19
CA PRO A 18 24.23 -4.11 3.74
C PRO A 18 25.40 -4.67 4.56
N LEU A 19 26.59 -4.20 4.30
CA LEU A 19 27.78 -4.58 5.06
C LEU A 19 27.74 -3.98 6.46
N LYS A 20 28.22 -4.73 7.44
CA LYS A 20 28.37 -4.26 8.81
C LYS A 20 29.41 -3.14 8.90
N LYS A 21 29.20 -2.16 9.78
CA LYS A 21 30.08 -0.99 9.94
C LYS A 21 31.50 -1.33 10.32
N GLU A 22 31.70 -2.44 11.02
CA GLU A 22 33.00 -2.96 11.41
C GLU A 22 33.89 -3.37 10.22
N ALA A 23 33.24 -3.65 9.08
CA ALA A 23 33.93 -3.98 7.82
C ALA A 23 34.34 -2.75 7.02
N PHE A 24 34.01 -1.52 7.45
CA PHE A 24 34.29 -0.33 6.66
C PHE A 24 35.77 0.00 6.65
N VAL A 25 36.32 0.16 5.48
CA VAL A 25 37.76 0.36 5.23
C VAL A 25 38.17 1.83 5.16
N GLN A 26 37.26 2.75 5.21
CA GLN A 26 37.49 4.19 5.11
C GLN A 26 36.58 4.98 6.01
N LYS A 27 37.10 6.06 6.62
CA LYS A 27 36.28 6.95 7.44
C LYS A 27 35.26 7.71 6.58
N PRO A 28 34.02 7.95 7.09
CA PRO A 28 32.92 8.56 6.33
C PRO A 28 33.27 9.93 5.70
N ASP A 29 33.99 10.77 6.42
CA ASP A 29 34.33 12.13 5.97
C ASP A 29 35.19 12.14 4.72
N ILE A 30 36.12 11.21 4.64
CA ILE A 30 37.03 11.04 3.51
C ILE A 30 36.31 10.34 2.35
N ALA A 31 35.55 9.29 2.64
CA ALA A 31 34.79 8.53 1.64
C ALA A 31 33.74 9.38 0.93
N HIS A 32 33.19 10.39 1.60
CA HIS A 32 32.20 11.30 0.99
C HIS A 32 32.79 12.15 -0.14
N LEU A 33 34.06 12.54 -0.04
CA LEU A 33 34.74 13.33 -1.06
C LEU A 33 35.18 12.45 -2.24
N LYS A 34 35.86 11.36 -1.94
CA LYS A 34 36.33 10.39 -2.93
C LYS A 34 36.61 9.03 -2.28
N PRO A 35 35.80 7.99 -2.58
CA PRO A 35 36.10 6.64 -2.09
C PRO A 35 37.42 6.10 -2.63
N ARG A 36 38.10 5.32 -1.81
CA ARG A 36 39.18 4.47 -2.29
C ARG A 36 38.58 3.19 -2.85
N PHE A 37 38.19 3.22 -4.12
CA PHE A 37 37.38 2.19 -4.78
C PHE A 37 37.94 0.80 -4.63
N GLU A 38 39.29 0.65 -4.72
CA GLU A 38 39.94 -0.65 -4.61
C GLU A 38 39.79 -1.27 -3.24
N ASP A 39 39.94 -0.50 -2.17
CA ASP A 39 39.79 -0.98 -0.79
C ASP A 39 38.37 -1.52 -0.55
N TRP A 40 37.36 -0.82 -1.04
CA TRP A 40 35.96 -1.24 -0.92
C TRP A 40 35.66 -2.49 -1.77
N ARG A 41 36.31 -2.66 -2.92
CA ARG A 41 36.17 -3.87 -3.74
C ARG A 41 36.78 -5.11 -3.06
N LEU A 42 37.87 -4.96 -2.29
CA LEU A 42 38.46 -6.06 -1.53
C LEU A 42 37.50 -6.71 -0.55
N ILE A 43 36.58 -5.92 0.04
CA ILE A 43 35.52 -6.43 0.92
C ILE A 43 34.22 -6.76 0.16
N LYS A 44 34.30 -6.89 -1.18
CA LYS A 44 33.21 -7.26 -2.09
C LYS A 44 32.01 -6.30 -2.06
N ALA A 45 32.22 -5.03 -1.71
CA ALA A 45 31.18 -4.02 -1.82
C ALA A 45 30.97 -3.63 -3.29
N GLN A 46 29.72 -3.57 -3.72
CA GLN A 46 29.34 -3.21 -5.09
C GLN A 46 28.93 -1.73 -5.19
N ALA A 47 28.29 -1.21 -4.15
CA ALA A 47 27.87 0.18 -4.05
C ALA A 47 28.21 0.75 -2.68
N LEU A 48 28.47 2.06 -2.63
CA LEU A 48 28.72 2.80 -1.39
C LEU A 48 27.83 4.02 -1.31
N VAL A 49 27.14 4.17 -0.19
CA VAL A 49 26.38 5.38 0.13
C VAL A 49 27.13 6.20 1.16
N THR A 50 27.44 7.44 0.83
CA THR A 50 28.08 8.40 1.74
C THR A 50 27.21 9.61 1.93
N GLY A 51 27.30 10.29 3.10
CA GLY A 51 26.46 11.44 3.36
C GLY A 51 27.04 12.39 4.40
N LYS A 52 26.61 13.64 4.31
CA LYS A 52 26.90 14.73 5.24
C LYS A 52 25.63 15.31 5.82
N LEU A 53 25.68 15.67 7.09
CA LEU A 53 24.59 16.29 7.84
C LEU A 53 25.06 17.61 8.43
N LYS A 54 24.28 18.68 8.24
CA LYS A 54 24.45 19.97 8.91
C LYS A 54 23.11 20.51 9.37
N VAL A 55 23.11 21.12 10.55
CA VAL A 55 21.96 21.90 11.02
C VAL A 55 22.41 23.37 11.04
N ILE A 56 21.76 24.20 10.25
CA ILE A 56 22.06 25.66 10.13
C ILE A 56 20.69 26.36 10.18
N ASP A 57 20.57 27.37 11.02
CA ASP A 57 19.34 28.17 11.16
C ASP A 57 18.08 27.33 11.30
N ASN A 58 18.12 26.34 12.20
CA ASN A 58 17.04 25.39 12.45
C ASN A 58 16.58 24.60 11.19
N LYS A 59 17.43 24.53 10.17
CA LYS A 59 17.23 23.72 8.97
C LYS A 59 18.23 22.58 8.96
N LEU A 60 17.75 21.37 8.66
CA LEU A 60 18.56 20.17 8.44
C LEU A 60 18.92 20.10 6.96
N LYS A 61 20.21 20.23 6.65
CA LYS A 61 20.76 19.96 5.32
C LYS A 61 21.35 18.56 5.31
N VAL A 62 20.92 17.73 4.38
CA VAL A 62 21.39 16.34 4.18
C VAL A 62 21.93 16.24 2.76
N GLU A 63 23.20 15.95 2.62
CA GLU A 63 23.83 15.64 1.34
C GLU A 63 24.13 14.15 1.30
N PHE A 64 23.88 13.47 0.18
CA PHE A 64 24.29 12.10 -0.01
C PHE A 64 24.83 11.87 -1.40
N ARG A 65 25.69 10.85 -1.53
CA ARG A 65 26.22 10.35 -2.78
C ARG A 65 26.10 8.83 -2.82
N LEU A 66 25.78 8.31 -3.98
CA LEU A 66 25.83 6.89 -4.30
C LEU A 66 26.97 6.66 -5.29
N TRP A 67 27.83 5.73 -4.96
CA TRP A 67 28.99 5.35 -5.77
C TRP A 67 28.83 3.93 -6.29
N ASP A 68 29.11 3.73 -7.58
CA ASP A 68 29.36 2.43 -8.17
C ASP A 68 30.85 2.08 -7.95
N LEU A 69 31.09 1.09 -7.10
CA LEU A 69 32.46 0.69 -6.74
C LEU A 69 33.11 -0.14 -7.83
N THR A 70 32.33 -0.81 -8.68
CA THR A 70 32.83 -1.59 -9.82
C THR A 70 33.29 -0.65 -10.94
N ALA A 71 32.41 0.29 -11.32
CA ALA A 71 32.73 1.26 -12.37
C ALA A 71 33.57 2.46 -11.87
N SER A 72 33.88 2.54 -10.58
CA SER A 72 34.65 3.64 -9.94
C SER A 72 34.09 5.03 -10.24
N LYS A 73 32.77 5.17 -10.21
CA LYS A 73 32.08 6.44 -10.54
C LYS A 73 30.96 6.79 -9.59
N GLU A 74 30.66 8.08 -9.52
CA GLU A 74 29.47 8.59 -8.85
C GLU A 74 28.22 8.30 -9.70
N MET A 75 27.18 7.75 -9.08
CA MET A 75 25.91 7.46 -9.72
C MET A 75 24.87 8.53 -9.44
N ILE A 76 24.84 9.07 -8.21
CA ILE A 76 23.92 10.11 -7.74
C ILE A 76 24.64 10.99 -6.72
N ALA A 77 24.41 12.31 -6.81
CA ALA A 77 24.70 13.26 -5.75
C ALA A 77 23.50 14.20 -5.58
N LEU A 78 22.87 14.19 -4.41
CA LEU A 78 21.71 15.02 -4.10
C LEU A 78 21.84 15.62 -2.70
N ALA A 79 21.16 16.76 -2.52
CA ALA A 79 21.03 17.46 -1.24
C ALA A 79 19.57 17.79 -0.95
N PHE A 80 19.18 17.63 0.31
CA PHE A 80 17.85 17.97 0.82
C PHE A 80 17.97 18.98 1.95
N THR A 81 17.06 19.94 1.99
CA THR A 81 16.93 20.87 3.08
C THR A 81 15.52 20.80 3.66
N THR A 82 15.40 20.60 4.96
CA THR A 82 14.13 20.44 5.66
C THR A 82 14.24 20.88 7.12
N THR A 83 13.16 20.75 7.88
CA THR A 83 13.20 20.90 9.34
C THR A 83 13.84 19.68 10.00
N PRO A 84 14.51 19.81 11.16
CA PRO A 84 15.12 18.70 11.87
C PRO A 84 14.16 17.55 12.21
N SER A 85 12.88 17.85 12.44
CA SER A 85 11.84 16.85 12.72
C SER A 85 11.60 15.87 11.57
N ASN A 86 11.89 16.26 10.31
CA ASN A 86 11.66 15.46 9.11
C ASN A 86 12.83 14.54 8.74
N TRP A 87 13.83 14.38 9.59
CA TRP A 87 15.03 13.59 9.31
C TRP A 87 14.74 12.15 8.86
N ARG A 88 13.68 11.51 9.40
CA ARG A 88 13.29 10.15 8.98
C ARG A 88 12.77 10.13 7.56
N ARG A 89 11.88 11.06 7.22
CA ARG A 89 11.32 11.16 5.86
C ARG A 89 12.43 11.37 4.84
N VAL A 90 13.44 12.21 5.15
CA VAL A 90 14.61 12.38 4.29
C VAL A 90 15.37 11.05 4.11
N ALA A 91 15.50 10.24 5.17
CA ALA A 91 16.13 8.92 5.05
C ALA A 91 15.36 8.00 4.09
N HIS A 92 14.02 8.00 4.15
CA HIS A 92 13.18 7.23 3.24
C HIS A 92 13.28 7.73 1.79
N ILE A 93 13.23 9.06 1.56
CA ILE A 93 13.41 9.66 0.23
C ILE A 93 14.79 9.31 -0.36
N ILE A 94 15.85 9.35 0.46
CA ILE A 94 17.19 8.92 0.02
C ILE A 94 17.16 7.44 -0.39
N SER A 95 16.52 6.59 0.42
CA SER A 95 16.38 5.17 0.08
C SER A 95 15.64 4.96 -1.24
N ASP A 96 14.55 5.72 -1.48
CA ASP A 96 13.81 5.67 -2.75
C ASP A 96 14.70 6.03 -3.94
N LYS A 97 15.48 7.12 -3.84
CA LYS A 97 16.38 7.55 -4.91
C LYS A 97 17.51 6.54 -5.20
N ILE A 98 18.05 5.92 -4.17
CA ILE A 98 19.06 4.87 -4.32
C ILE A 98 18.43 3.61 -4.92
N TYR A 99 17.25 3.19 -4.42
CA TYR A 99 16.53 2.03 -4.93
C TYR A 99 16.21 2.17 -6.42
N GLU A 100 15.62 3.31 -6.80
CA GLU A 100 15.31 3.64 -8.19
C GLU A 100 16.57 3.57 -9.08
N ARG A 101 17.70 4.10 -8.60
CA ARG A 101 18.95 4.11 -9.35
C ARG A 101 19.57 2.74 -9.52
N LEU A 102 19.44 1.86 -8.53
CA LEU A 102 20.05 0.53 -8.54
C LEU A 102 19.16 -0.52 -9.22
N THR A 103 17.86 -0.38 -9.17
CA THR A 103 16.90 -1.38 -9.69
C THR A 103 16.17 -0.95 -10.95
N GLY A 104 16.09 0.36 -11.21
CA GLY A 104 15.26 0.94 -12.27
C GLY A 104 13.77 1.03 -11.91
N GLU A 105 13.38 0.60 -10.70
CA GLU A 105 12.00 0.62 -10.21
C GLU A 105 11.80 1.78 -9.23
N ASN A 106 10.59 2.32 -9.17
CA ASN A 106 10.24 3.35 -8.19
C ASN A 106 10.44 2.86 -6.76
N GLY A 107 10.99 3.71 -5.91
CA GLY A 107 11.10 3.45 -4.47
C GLY A 107 9.72 3.49 -3.78
N TYR A 108 9.61 2.87 -2.61
CA TYR A 108 8.38 2.79 -1.81
C TYR A 108 8.62 3.06 -0.31
N PHE A 109 9.81 3.51 0.06
CA PHE A 109 10.16 3.72 1.48
C PHE A 109 9.54 4.99 2.08
N ASP A 110 9.36 6.09 1.28
CA ASP A 110 8.62 7.29 1.73
C ASP A 110 7.12 7.09 1.53
N THR A 111 6.59 5.97 2.04
CA THR A 111 5.17 5.64 2.01
C THR A 111 4.62 5.44 3.42
N ARG A 112 3.29 5.44 3.54
CA ARG A 112 2.60 5.27 4.80
C ARG A 112 1.58 4.14 4.71
N ILE A 113 1.36 3.49 5.84
CA ILE A 113 0.33 2.46 6.00
C ILE A 113 -0.81 3.06 6.81
N ILE A 114 -2.03 2.97 6.25
CA ILE A 114 -3.25 3.24 7.01
C ILE A 114 -3.87 1.90 7.43
N TYR A 115 -4.32 1.83 8.67
CA TYR A 115 -4.87 0.61 9.23
C TYR A 115 -5.88 0.89 10.35
N VAL A 116 -6.61 -0.13 10.75
CA VAL A 116 -7.47 -0.08 11.93
C VAL A 116 -6.70 -0.63 13.11
N ALA A 117 -6.37 0.25 14.05
CA ALA A 117 -5.79 -0.13 15.34
C ALA A 117 -6.91 -0.59 16.28
N GLU A 118 -6.74 -1.78 16.86
CA GLU A 118 -7.69 -2.35 17.80
C GLU A 118 -7.08 -2.45 19.19
N SER A 119 -7.81 -2.04 20.21
CA SER A 119 -7.38 -2.05 21.61
C SER A 119 -8.53 -2.36 22.55
N GLY A 120 -8.22 -2.58 23.83
CA GLY A 120 -9.21 -2.88 24.86
C GLY A 120 -9.51 -4.39 25.02
N PRO A 121 -10.30 -4.77 26.05
CA PRO A 121 -10.66 -6.15 26.34
C PRO A 121 -11.55 -6.74 25.23
N LYS A 122 -11.58 -8.06 25.10
CA LYS A 122 -12.23 -8.79 24.00
C LYS A 122 -13.70 -8.41 23.78
N ASN A 123 -14.42 -8.08 24.83
CA ASN A 123 -15.84 -7.70 24.84
C ASN A 123 -16.10 -6.19 24.70
N GLN A 124 -15.05 -5.36 24.67
CA GLN A 124 -15.12 -3.90 24.54
C GLN A 124 -13.98 -3.36 23.67
N ARG A 125 -13.87 -3.91 22.47
CA ARG A 125 -12.84 -3.49 21.53
C ARG A 125 -13.11 -2.09 20.99
N VAL A 126 -12.10 -1.24 21.09
CA VAL A 126 -12.09 0.09 20.48
C VAL A 126 -11.28 0.03 19.22
N LYS A 127 -11.86 0.45 18.10
CA LYS A 127 -11.21 0.52 16.79
C LYS A 127 -10.99 1.96 16.37
N LYS A 128 -9.75 2.27 15.95
CA LYS A 128 -9.37 3.61 15.50
C LYS A 128 -8.66 3.52 14.16
N LEU A 129 -8.91 4.47 13.28
CA LEU A 129 -8.02 4.67 12.13
C LEU A 129 -6.67 5.16 12.63
N ALA A 130 -5.61 4.54 12.16
CA ALA A 130 -4.25 4.90 12.45
C ALA A 130 -3.42 4.94 11.18
N ILE A 131 -2.39 5.79 11.17
CA ILE A 131 -1.43 5.91 10.09
C ILE A 131 -0.02 5.81 10.67
N MET A 132 0.90 5.17 9.95
CA MET A 132 2.31 5.05 10.32
C MET A 132 3.19 5.07 9.07
N ASP A 133 4.49 5.34 9.26
CA ASP A 133 5.50 5.12 8.22
C ASP A 133 5.52 3.62 7.85
N GLN A 134 5.97 3.27 6.66
CA GLN A 134 5.97 1.88 6.17
C GLN A 134 6.78 0.92 7.06
N ASP A 135 7.72 1.43 7.84
CA ASP A 135 8.55 0.67 8.78
C ASP A 135 7.96 0.59 10.21
N GLY A 136 6.69 0.97 10.39
CA GLY A 136 5.96 0.91 11.65
C GLY A 136 6.19 2.10 12.58
N ALA A 137 6.98 3.09 12.18
CA ALA A 137 7.25 4.26 13.02
C ALA A 137 6.19 5.36 12.88
N LYS A 138 6.21 6.32 13.81
CA LYS A 138 5.35 7.53 13.81
C LYS A 138 3.86 7.24 13.72
N THR A 139 3.39 6.22 14.42
CA THR A 139 1.96 5.96 14.53
C THR A 139 1.20 7.18 15.02
N LYS A 140 0.17 7.58 14.26
CA LYS A 140 -0.77 8.64 14.61
C LYS A 140 -2.19 8.12 14.46
N TYR A 141 -3.04 8.35 15.47
CA TYR A 141 -4.47 8.03 15.39
C TYR A 141 -5.20 9.17 14.68
N LEU A 142 -6.07 8.81 13.73
CA LEU A 142 -6.86 9.74 12.91
C LEU A 142 -8.29 9.86 13.41
N THR A 143 -8.78 8.90 14.21
CA THR A 143 -10.12 8.92 14.83
C THR A 143 -10.03 8.66 16.33
N LEU A 144 -11.06 9.07 17.07
CA LEU A 144 -11.09 8.97 18.53
C LEU A 144 -11.45 7.56 19.04
N GLY A 145 -12.12 6.75 18.22
CA GLY A 145 -12.56 5.40 18.59
C GLY A 145 -13.96 5.34 19.19
N ASN A 146 -14.74 6.39 19.01
CA ASN A 146 -16.16 6.43 19.45
C ASN A 146 -17.08 5.65 18.51
N GLU A 147 -16.57 5.22 17.37
CA GLU A 147 -17.31 4.57 16.31
C GLU A 147 -16.51 3.37 15.76
N LEU A 148 -17.24 2.37 15.29
CA LEU A 148 -16.63 1.27 14.56
C LEU A 148 -16.15 1.79 13.20
N VAL A 149 -14.85 1.66 12.94
CA VAL A 149 -14.23 2.04 11.66
C VAL A 149 -13.61 0.80 11.00
N LEU A 150 -13.76 0.68 9.67
CA LEU A 150 -13.32 -0.48 8.90
C LEU A 150 -12.78 -0.06 7.53
N THR A 151 -12.01 -0.95 6.94
CA THR A 151 -11.57 -0.95 5.52
C THR A 151 -11.03 0.38 5.00
N PRO A 152 -10.06 1.02 5.68
CA PRO A 152 -9.47 2.25 5.17
C PRO A 152 -8.67 1.99 3.88
N ARG A 153 -8.73 2.95 2.94
CA ARG A 153 -7.96 2.92 1.69
C ARG A 153 -7.50 4.32 1.32
N PHE A 154 -6.23 4.42 0.91
CA PHE A 154 -5.68 5.66 0.36
C PHE A 154 -6.24 5.96 -1.03
N SER A 155 -6.39 7.25 -1.32
CA SER A 155 -6.47 7.74 -2.69
C SER A 155 -5.11 7.56 -3.39
N PRO A 156 -5.08 7.16 -4.66
CA PRO A 156 -3.84 7.04 -5.43
C PRO A 156 -3.21 8.40 -5.78
N SER A 157 -3.98 9.48 -5.76
CA SER A 157 -3.58 10.78 -6.31
C SER A 157 -3.43 11.90 -5.27
N ASN A 158 -3.97 11.75 -4.06
CA ASN A 158 -3.96 12.80 -3.03
C ASN A 158 -3.93 12.22 -1.61
N GLN A 159 -3.96 13.10 -0.61
CA GLN A 159 -3.90 12.73 0.82
C GLN A 159 -5.28 12.37 1.40
N MET A 160 -6.19 11.88 0.56
CA MET A 160 -7.50 11.43 0.97
C MET A 160 -7.50 9.94 1.32
N VAL A 161 -8.35 9.59 2.26
CA VAL A 161 -8.61 8.21 2.68
C VAL A 161 -10.11 7.98 2.65
N THR A 162 -10.55 6.87 2.03
CA THR A 162 -11.90 6.38 2.20
C THR A 162 -11.94 5.28 3.27
N TYR A 163 -13.01 5.25 4.05
CA TYR A 163 -13.23 4.22 5.06
C TYR A 163 -14.71 4.05 5.36
N LEU A 164 -15.08 2.93 5.95
CA LEU A 164 -16.41 2.68 6.47
C LEU A 164 -16.45 3.06 7.95
N SER A 165 -17.47 3.82 8.36
CA SER A 165 -17.77 4.08 9.77
C SER A 165 -19.24 3.80 10.09
N TYR A 166 -19.48 3.30 11.31
CA TYR A 166 -20.80 3.03 11.86
C TYR A 166 -21.20 4.16 12.81
N PHE A 167 -21.32 5.37 12.27
CA PHE A 167 -21.83 6.51 13.03
C PHE A 167 -23.31 6.34 13.33
N ARG A 168 -23.70 6.41 14.61
CA ARG A 168 -25.08 6.14 15.08
C ARG A 168 -25.64 4.80 14.58
N ASN A 169 -24.79 3.76 14.56
CA ASN A 169 -25.14 2.41 14.08
C ASN A 169 -25.54 2.32 12.58
N LEU A 170 -25.27 3.36 11.80
CA LEU A 170 -25.51 3.36 10.37
C LEU A 170 -24.18 3.28 9.63
N PRO A 171 -23.94 2.21 8.83
CA PRO A 171 -22.73 2.10 8.02
C PRO A 171 -22.75 3.15 6.91
N ARG A 172 -21.70 3.97 6.86
CA ARG A 172 -21.52 4.98 5.82
C ARG A 172 -20.07 5.04 5.37
N VAL A 173 -19.87 5.34 4.10
CA VAL A 173 -18.54 5.63 3.55
C VAL A 173 -18.19 7.09 3.85
N TYR A 174 -17.01 7.27 4.38
CA TYR A 174 -16.42 8.58 4.68
C TYR A 174 -15.18 8.82 3.80
N LEU A 175 -14.96 10.08 3.47
CA LEU A 175 -13.68 10.61 3.02
C LEU A 175 -13.04 11.39 4.16
N LEU A 176 -11.77 11.16 4.39
CA LEU A 176 -10.94 11.86 5.35
C LEU A 176 -9.73 12.45 4.63
N ASP A 177 -9.58 13.75 4.70
CA ASP A 177 -8.33 14.43 4.36
C ASP A 177 -7.39 14.34 5.56
N ILE A 178 -6.27 13.62 5.40
CA ILE A 178 -5.33 13.35 6.50
C ILE A 178 -4.45 14.54 6.86
N GLU A 179 -4.36 15.58 6.03
CA GLU A 179 -3.62 16.81 6.31
C GLU A 179 -4.45 17.79 7.13
N THR A 180 -5.69 17.98 6.73
CA THR A 180 -6.61 18.93 7.39
C THR A 180 -7.45 18.30 8.50
N GLY A 181 -7.62 16.97 8.48
CA GLY A 181 -8.52 16.24 9.37
C GLY A 181 -10.01 16.40 9.00
N LYS A 182 -10.32 17.06 7.88
CA LYS A 182 -11.70 17.23 7.42
C LYS A 182 -12.28 15.89 7.00
N GLN A 183 -13.50 15.62 7.49
CA GLN A 183 -14.25 14.41 7.15
C GLN A 183 -15.57 14.78 6.47
N GLU A 184 -15.95 13.98 5.47
CA GLU A 184 -17.26 14.11 4.84
C GLU A 184 -17.85 12.73 4.54
N VAL A 185 -19.19 12.65 4.58
CA VAL A 185 -19.93 11.44 4.20
C VAL A 185 -20.04 11.39 2.68
N VAL A 186 -19.68 10.24 2.12
CA VAL A 186 -19.79 9.98 0.69
C VAL A 186 -21.09 9.24 0.43
N GLY A 187 -22.15 10.00 0.08
CA GLY A 187 -23.46 9.46 -0.25
C GLY A 187 -24.27 8.98 0.95
N ASN A 188 -25.57 9.00 0.79
CA ASN A 188 -26.54 8.46 1.74
C ASN A 188 -27.23 7.26 1.08
N PHE A 189 -26.57 6.11 1.15
CA PHE A 189 -27.09 4.88 0.57
C PHE A 189 -28.09 4.23 1.54
N PRO A 190 -29.27 3.80 1.09
CA PRO A 190 -30.30 3.21 1.96
C PRO A 190 -30.02 1.77 2.40
N GLY A 191 -28.86 1.21 2.08
CA GLY A 191 -28.42 -0.13 2.44
C GLY A 191 -27.00 -0.17 2.98
N MET A 192 -26.43 -1.38 3.12
CA MET A 192 -25.06 -1.56 3.61
C MET A 192 -24.06 -1.40 2.48
N THR A 193 -23.11 -0.48 2.65
CA THR A 193 -22.00 -0.25 1.72
C THR A 193 -20.71 -0.88 2.27
N PHE A 194 -19.94 -1.57 1.42
CA PHE A 194 -18.74 -2.27 1.84
C PHE A 194 -17.54 -1.96 0.92
N ALA A 195 -16.34 -2.12 1.48
CA ALA A 195 -15.07 -2.15 0.79
C ALA A 195 -14.87 -1.02 -0.24
N PRO A 196 -15.08 0.25 0.15
CA PRO A 196 -14.87 1.36 -0.78
C PRO A 196 -13.42 1.45 -1.22
N ARG A 197 -13.18 1.68 -2.51
CA ARG A 197 -11.86 1.92 -3.11
C ARG A 197 -11.92 3.04 -4.11
N PHE A 198 -10.83 3.77 -4.25
CA PHE A 198 -10.72 4.78 -5.30
C PHE A 198 -10.49 4.14 -6.69
N SER A 199 -10.95 4.83 -7.74
CA SER A 199 -10.46 4.61 -9.10
C SER A 199 -8.99 5.03 -9.20
N PRO A 200 -8.23 4.53 -10.21
CA PRO A 200 -6.81 4.88 -10.35
C PRO A 200 -6.52 6.37 -10.54
N ASP A 201 -7.46 7.10 -11.12
CA ASP A 201 -7.39 8.57 -11.26
C ASP A 201 -7.86 9.36 -10.02
N GLY A 202 -8.37 8.65 -9.00
CA GLY A 202 -8.86 9.24 -7.76
C GLY A 202 -10.17 10.01 -7.87
N LYS A 203 -10.87 9.97 -9.01
CA LYS A 203 -12.09 10.73 -9.25
C LYS A 203 -13.38 10.02 -8.85
N LYS A 204 -13.34 8.69 -8.83
CA LYS A 204 -14.49 7.84 -8.47
C LYS A 204 -14.15 6.97 -7.26
N ILE A 205 -15.20 6.53 -6.58
CA ILE A 205 -15.16 5.42 -5.61
C ILE A 205 -15.95 4.26 -6.19
N ILE A 206 -15.38 3.06 -6.11
CA ILE A 206 -16.06 1.80 -6.36
C ILE A 206 -16.33 1.10 -5.04
N MET A 207 -17.49 0.50 -4.89
CA MET A 207 -17.94 -0.13 -3.65
C MET A 207 -18.96 -1.22 -3.91
N SER A 208 -19.16 -2.07 -2.93
CA SER A 208 -20.27 -3.02 -2.92
C SER A 208 -21.42 -2.41 -2.13
N PHE A 209 -22.61 -2.52 -2.65
CA PHE A 209 -23.83 -2.03 -1.99
C PHE A 209 -24.84 -3.17 -1.87
N ALA A 210 -25.24 -3.48 -0.63
CA ALA A 210 -26.21 -4.53 -0.32
C ALA A 210 -27.58 -3.92 -0.06
N LYS A 211 -28.58 -4.41 -0.81
CA LYS A 211 -29.98 -4.02 -0.68
C LYS A 211 -30.86 -5.26 -0.93
N ASP A 212 -31.92 -5.41 -0.13
CA ASP A 212 -32.93 -6.45 -0.30
C ASP A 212 -32.38 -7.90 -0.39
N GLY A 213 -31.28 -8.17 0.37
CA GLY A 213 -30.63 -9.49 0.41
C GLY A 213 -29.67 -9.78 -0.73
N ASN A 214 -29.46 -8.86 -1.66
CA ASN A 214 -28.46 -8.93 -2.73
C ASN A 214 -27.36 -7.88 -2.58
N SER A 215 -26.22 -8.10 -3.20
CA SER A 215 -25.11 -7.15 -3.22
C SER A 215 -24.56 -7.02 -4.63
N ASP A 216 -24.48 -5.80 -5.13
CA ASP A 216 -23.92 -5.45 -6.42
C ASP A 216 -22.80 -4.42 -6.28
N ILE A 217 -22.05 -4.27 -7.36
CA ILE A 217 -20.96 -3.29 -7.46
C ILE A 217 -21.50 -1.99 -8.05
N PHE A 218 -21.13 -0.90 -7.37
CA PHE A 218 -21.49 0.47 -7.77
C PHE A 218 -20.25 1.34 -7.83
N THR A 219 -20.30 2.35 -8.68
CA THR A 219 -19.34 3.45 -8.69
C THR A 219 -20.05 4.75 -8.34
N MET A 220 -19.30 5.70 -7.78
CA MET A 220 -19.76 7.05 -7.55
C MET A 220 -18.69 8.04 -7.95
N ASP A 221 -19.06 9.02 -8.75
CA ASP A 221 -18.20 10.17 -9.04
C ASP A 221 -18.11 11.09 -7.82
N LEU A 222 -16.89 11.47 -7.42
CA LEU A 222 -16.66 12.27 -6.21
C LEU A 222 -17.02 13.74 -6.37
N ASN A 223 -17.08 14.25 -7.59
CA ASN A 223 -17.44 15.64 -7.88
C ASN A 223 -18.95 15.80 -8.06
N THR A 224 -19.54 14.99 -8.95
CA THR A 224 -20.98 15.09 -9.29
C THR A 224 -21.88 14.36 -8.29
N ARG A 225 -21.32 13.38 -7.54
CA ARG A 225 -22.02 12.47 -6.64
C ARG A 225 -22.98 11.53 -7.37
N GLU A 226 -22.88 11.44 -8.68
CA GLU A 226 -23.64 10.48 -9.47
C GLU A 226 -23.22 9.07 -9.17
N VAL A 227 -24.19 8.18 -8.99
CA VAL A 227 -24.00 6.76 -8.65
C VAL A 227 -24.45 5.91 -9.83
N GLU A 228 -23.59 5.00 -10.25
CA GLU A 228 -23.83 4.07 -11.34
C GLU A 228 -23.73 2.64 -10.83
N ARG A 229 -24.71 1.78 -11.14
CA ARG A 229 -24.68 0.34 -10.87
C ARG A 229 -23.90 -0.34 -11.97
N ILE A 230 -22.84 -1.07 -11.61
CA ILE A 230 -21.93 -1.74 -12.55
C ILE A 230 -22.31 -3.21 -12.75
N THR A 231 -22.76 -3.90 -11.68
CA THR A 231 -23.27 -5.27 -11.82
C THR A 231 -24.76 -5.35 -11.48
N GLU A 232 -25.47 -6.20 -12.21
CA GLU A 232 -26.88 -6.50 -11.99
C GLU A 232 -27.08 -8.03 -12.12
N HIS A 233 -26.97 -8.72 -10.98
CA HIS A 233 -27.07 -10.18 -10.94
C HIS A 233 -27.72 -10.61 -9.63
N SER A 234 -28.37 -11.78 -9.60
CA SER A 234 -28.96 -12.35 -8.38
C SER A 234 -27.94 -12.87 -7.38
N SER A 235 -26.68 -12.91 -7.74
CA SER A 235 -25.55 -13.33 -6.89
C SER A 235 -24.97 -12.15 -6.12
N ILE A 236 -24.25 -12.48 -5.05
CA ILE A 236 -23.57 -11.51 -4.19
C ILE A 236 -22.24 -11.11 -4.81
N ASP A 237 -22.17 -9.91 -5.40
CA ASP A 237 -20.97 -9.34 -5.97
C ASP A 237 -20.33 -8.35 -4.98
N THR A 238 -19.06 -8.61 -4.58
CA THR A 238 -18.41 -7.80 -3.52
C THR A 238 -16.92 -7.59 -3.77
N SER A 239 -16.32 -6.71 -2.94
CA SER A 239 -14.88 -6.45 -2.88
C SER A 239 -14.24 -6.07 -4.22
N PRO A 240 -14.79 -5.07 -4.94
CA PRO A 240 -14.24 -4.67 -6.23
C PRO A 240 -12.88 -3.99 -6.10
N SER A 241 -12.03 -4.17 -7.12
CA SER A 241 -10.76 -3.46 -7.26
C SER A 241 -10.47 -3.18 -8.73
N TYR A 242 -10.19 -1.92 -9.07
CA TYR A 242 -9.78 -1.54 -10.43
C TYR A 242 -8.39 -2.08 -10.80
N SER A 243 -8.21 -2.37 -12.09
CA SER A 243 -6.87 -2.43 -12.69
C SER A 243 -6.21 -1.04 -12.67
N PRO A 244 -4.87 -0.93 -12.65
CA PRO A 244 -4.19 0.37 -12.57
C PRO A 244 -4.44 1.29 -13.78
N ASP A 245 -4.81 0.74 -14.93
CA ASP A 245 -5.21 1.50 -16.12
C ASP A 245 -6.70 1.88 -16.13
N GLY A 246 -7.48 1.45 -15.12
CA GLY A 246 -8.91 1.73 -14.97
C GLY A 246 -9.82 0.98 -15.94
N LYS A 247 -9.31 0.08 -16.79
CA LYS A 247 -10.11 -0.59 -17.83
C LYS A 247 -10.86 -1.82 -17.34
N TYR A 248 -10.39 -2.43 -16.25
CA TYR A 248 -10.95 -3.66 -15.70
C TYR A 248 -11.23 -3.51 -14.21
N ILE A 249 -12.11 -4.37 -13.72
CA ILE A 249 -12.45 -4.55 -12.31
C ILE A 249 -12.34 -6.03 -11.98
N CYS A 250 -11.59 -6.39 -10.93
CA CYS A 250 -11.70 -7.71 -10.31
C CYS A 250 -12.60 -7.62 -9.09
N PHE A 251 -13.37 -8.68 -8.85
CA PHE A 251 -14.33 -8.76 -7.74
C PHE A 251 -14.60 -10.20 -7.37
N ASN A 252 -15.19 -10.44 -6.22
CA ASN A 252 -15.68 -11.77 -5.88
C ASN A 252 -17.19 -11.90 -6.02
N SER A 253 -17.63 -13.08 -6.46
CA SER A 253 -19.01 -13.40 -6.69
C SER A 253 -19.28 -14.87 -6.39
N ASP A 254 -20.48 -15.18 -5.90
CA ASP A 254 -20.96 -16.54 -5.67
C ASP A 254 -21.81 -17.10 -6.83
N ARG A 255 -21.84 -16.45 -7.99
CA ARG A 255 -22.63 -16.85 -9.17
C ARG A 255 -22.32 -18.25 -9.72
N SER A 256 -21.25 -18.86 -9.29
CA SER A 256 -20.90 -20.26 -9.60
C SER A 256 -21.04 -21.21 -8.41
N GLY A 257 -21.80 -20.82 -7.38
CA GLY A 257 -22.08 -21.58 -6.17
C GLY A 257 -21.24 -21.13 -4.98
N LEU A 258 -19.91 -21.30 -5.02
CA LEU A 258 -18.99 -20.76 -4.01
C LEU A 258 -18.38 -19.44 -4.50
N GLN A 259 -18.00 -18.60 -3.56
CA GLN A 259 -17.31 -17.35 -3.89
C GLN A 259 -16.02 -17.58 -4.65
N GLN A 260 -15.93 -16.95 -5.80
CA GLN A 260 -14.79 -17.02 -6.74
C GLN A 260 -14.44 -15.62 -7.20
N ILE A 261 -13.26 -15.45 -7.79
CA ILE A 261 -12.82 -14.16 -8.34
C ILE A 261 -13.21 -14.11 -9.82
N TYR A 262 -13.77 -12.97 -10.18
CA TYR A 262 -14.16 -12.61 -11.54
C TYR A 262 -13.43 -11.34 -11.97
N VAL A 263 -13.29 -11.18 -13.28
CA VAL A 263 -12.80 -9.97 -13.92
C VAL A 263 -13.84 -9.52 -14.95
N MET A 264 -14.10 -8.23 -15.03
CA MET A 264 -14.97 -7.60 -16.00
C MET A 264 -14.34 -6.32 -16.53
N LYS A 265 -14.85 -5.76 -17.63
CA LYS A 265 -14.53 -4.39 -18.01
C LYS A 265 -15.11 -3.39 -17.01
N SER A 266 -14.55 -2.19 -16.94
CA SER A 266 -15.00 -1.14 -16.03
C SER A 266 -16.44 -0.66 -16.25
N ASP A 267 -17.01 -0.95 -17.42
CA ASP A 267 -18.41 -0.72 -17.78
C ASP A 267 -19.35 -1.86 -17.35
N GLY A 268 -18.87 -2.88 -16.64
CA GLY A 268 -19.61 -4.06 -16.21
C GLY A 268 -19.72 -5.18 -17.25
N SER A 269 -19.25 -4.97 -18.47
CA SER A 269 -19.31 -5.97 -19.54
C SER A 269 -18.21 -7.02 -19.44
N ASN A 270 -18.37 -8.14 -20.18
CA ASN A 270 -17.38 -9.21 -20.32
C ASN A 270 -16.95 -9.86 -18.99
N VAL A 271 -17.90 -10.15 -18.11
CA VAL A 271 -17.66 -10.85 -16.83
C VAL A 271 -17.10 -12.24 -17.06
N LYS A 272 -15.92 -12.54 -16.52
CA LYS A 272 -15.24 -13.83 -16.63
C LYS A 272 -14.76 -14.31 -15.27
N ARG A 273 -15.03 -15.57 -14.93
CA ARG A 273 -14.42 -16.24 -13.78
C ARG A 273 -12.95 -16.54 -14.07
N ILE A 274 -12.07 -16.28 -13.09
CA ILE A 274 -10.62 -16.53 -13.20
C ILE A 274 -10.07 -17.49 -12.15
N THR A 275 -10.87 -17.92 -11.15
CA THR A 275 -10.47 -18.91 -10.15
C THR A 275 -11.31 -20.18 -10.27
N PHE A 276 -10.66 -21.36 -10.24
CA PHE A 276 -11.28 -22.66 -10.42
C PHE A 276 -10.80 -23.72 -9.42
N GLY A 277 -9.91 -23.32 -8.50
CA GLY A 277 -9.36 -24.21 -7.48
C GLY A 277 -10.32 -24.48 -6.32
N ASP A 278 -9.94 -25.41 -5.45
CA ASP A 278 -10.67 -25.74 -4.24
C ASP A 278 -10.75 -24.56 -3.28
N GLY A 279 -11.90 -24.41 -2.62
CA GLY A 279 -12.12 -23.42 -1.57
C GLY A 279 -12.81 -22.15 -2.03
N ILE A 280 -12.85 -21.18 -1.14
CA ILE A 280 -13.50 -19.88 -1.30
C ILE A 280 -12.41 -18.85 -1.59
N TYR A 281 -12.62 -18.06 -2.64
CA TYR A 281 -11.75 -16.95 -2.99
C TYR A 281 -12.46 -15.63 -2.74
N GLY A 282 -11.76 -14.66 -2.15
CA GLY A 282 -12.36 -13.36 -1.84
C GLY A 282 -11.34 -12.23 -1.76
N THR A 283 -11.86 -11.03 -1.55
CA THR A 283 -11.11 -9.79 -1.37
C THR A 283 -9.96 -9.57 -2.37
N PRO A 284 -10.22 -9.71 -3.70
CA PRO A 284 -9.18 -9.51 -4.70
C PRO A 284 -8.69 -8.07 -4.72
N VAL A 285 -7.39 -7.89 -4.97
CA VAL A 285 -6.77 -6.58 -5.13
C VAL A 285 -5.79 -6.61 -6.29
N TRP A 286 -6.03 -5.75 -7.28
CA TRP A 286 -5.15 -5.65 -8.43
C TRP A 286 -3.82 -5.02 -8.06
N SER A 287 -2.71 -5.57 -8.56
CA SER A 287 -1.36 -5.03 -8.40
C SER A 287 -1.24 -3.66 -9.10
N PRO A 288 -0.51 -2.69 -8.51
CA PRO A 288 -0.18 -1.43 -9.20
C PRO A 288 0.57 -1.59 -10.52
N ARG A 289 1.26 -2.72 -10.71
CA ARG A 289 1.93 -3.08 -11.99
C ARG A 289 0.97 -3.62 -13.05
N GLY A 290 -0.24 -4.02 -12.65
CA GLY A 290 -1.25 -4.56 -13.55
C GLY A 290 -1.07 -6.04 -13.92
N ASP A 291 -0.06 -6.70 -13.42
CA ASP A 291 0.35 -8.06 -13.77
C ASP A 291 -0.25 -9.15 -12.88
N LEU A 292 -0.56 -8.82 -11.62
CA LEU A 292 -1.02 -9.77 -10.61
C LEU A 292 -2.31 -9.30 -9.93
N ILE A 293 -3.03 -10.26 -9.35
CA ILE A 293 -4.13 -10.06 -8.40
C ILE A 293 -3.75 -10.78 -7.11
N ALA A 294 -3.70 -10.04 -5.98
CA ALA A 294 -3.61 -10.63 -4.65
C ALA A 294 -5.02 -10.96 -4.15
N PHE A 295 -5.16 -12.03 -3.38
CA PHE A 295 -6.47 -12.51 -2.92
C PHE A 295 -6.38 -13.21 -1.57
N THR A 296 -7.51 -13.34 -0.90
CA THR A 296 -7.71 -14.26 0.21
C THR A 296 -8.28 -15.58 -0.31
N LYS A 297 -7.76 -16.70 0.15
CA LYS A 297 -8.33 -18.03 -0.10
C LYS A 297 -8.63 -18.70 1.23
N VAL A 298 -9.82 -19.30 1.35
CA VAL A 298 -10.19 -20.11 2.51
C VAL A 298 -10.38 -21.55 2.05
N ARG A 299 -9.59 -22.46 2.63
CA ARG A 299 -9.64 -23.89 2.32
C ARG A 299 -9.43 -24.71 3.58
N LYS A 300 -10.30 -25.69 3.84
CA LYS A 300 -10.22 -26.58 5.02
C LYS A 300 -10.07 -25.83 6.35
N GLY A 301 -10.80 -24.70 6.52
CA GLY A 301 -10.76 -23.87 7.72
C GLY A 301 -9.47 -23.05 7.92
N ARG A 302 -8.60 -22.98 6.91
CA ARG A 302 -7.39 -22.18 6.91
C ARG A 302 -7.51 -21.01 5.92
N PHE A 303 -6.92 -19.90 6.28
CA PHE A 303 -6.85 -18.69 5.47
C PHE A 303 -5.46 -18.56 4.84
N TYR A 304 -5.45 -18.24 3.56
CA TYR A 304 -4.25 -18.02 2.78
C TYR A 304 -4.31 -16.65 2.11
N ILE A 305 -3.21 -15.93 2.08
CA ILE A 305 -3.01 -14.84 1.13
C ILE A 305 -2.25 -15.42 -0.05
N GLY A 306 -2.77 -15.21 -1.24
CA GLY A 306 -2.17 -15.68 -2.49
C GLY A 306 -2.09 -14.57 -3.53
N VAL A 307 -1.35 -14.87 -4.60
CA VAL A 307 -1.26 -14.05 -5.81
C VAL A 307 -1.43 -14.96 -7.03
N MET A 308 -1.98 -14.39 -8.09
CA MET A 308 -2.12 -15.03 -9.39
C MET A 308 -1.98 -14.01 -10.50
N ARG A 309 -1.76 -14.45 -11.74
CA ARG A 309 -1.86 -13.57 -12.89
C ARG A 309 -3.30 -13.12 -13.11
N THR A 310 -3.48 -12.07 -13.90
CA THR A 310 -4.80 -11.46 -14.14
C THR A 310 -5.78 -12.36 -14.92
N ASP A 311 -5.27 -13.39 -15.55
CA ASP A 311 -6.05 -14.44 -16.22
C ASP A 311 -6.38 -15.64 -15.29
N GLY A 312 -5.93 -15.59 -14.02
CA GLY A 312 -6.10 -16.65 -13.02
C GLY A 312 -5.00 -17.71 -13.01
N SER A 313 -4.06 -17.68 -13.96
CA SER A 313 -2.95 -18.64 -14.01
C SER A 313 -1.88 -18.33 -12.97
N GLY A 314 -1.03 -19.33 -12.67
CA GLY A 314 0.15 -19.13 -11.81
C GLY A 314 -0.21 -18.82 -10.36
N GLU A 315 -1.31 -19.36 -9.83
CA GLU A 315 -1.68 -19.22 -8.41
C GLU A 315 -0.53 -19.64 -7.50
N ARG A 316 -0.19 -18.79 -6.55
CA ARG A 316 0.78 -19.05 -5.48
C ARG A 316 0.22 -18.59 -4.15
N LEU A 317 0.19 -19.48 -3.16
CA LEU A 317 -0.17 -19.15 -1.79
C LEU A 317 1.11 -18.70 -1.07
N LEU A 318 1.08 -17.50 -0.52
CA LEU A 318 2.23 -16.84 0.11
C LEU A 318 2.28 -17.11 1.62
N THR A 319 1.11 -17.17 2.26
CA THR A 319 1.00 -17.32 3.71
C THR A 319 -0.16 -18.24 4.06
N GLU A 320 -0.09 -18.89 5.23
CA GLU A 320 -1.16 -19.67 5.84
C GLU A 320 -1.35 -19.23 7.29
N ASN A 321 -2.62 -19.03 7.72
CA ASN A 321 -2.93 -18.68 9.10
C ASN A 321 -4.36 -19.14 9.46
N TYR A 322 -4.73 -19.04 10.74
CA TYR A 322 -6.11 -19.24 11.20
C TYR A 322 -7.07 -18.15 10.75
N TYR A 323 -6.56 -16.92 10.65
CA TYR A 323 -7.31 -15.76 10.17
C TYR A 323 -6.36 -14.74 9.54
N GLN A 324 -6.54 -14.48 8.28
CA GLN A 324 -5.90 -13.41 7.52
C GLN A 324 -6.71 -13.15 6.26
N GLU A 325 -6.97 -11.89 5.93
CA GLU A 325 -7.74 -11.51 4.76
C GLU A 325 -7.43 -10.10 4.27
N ALA A 326 -7.97 -9.75 3.10
CA ALA A 326 -7.93 -8.42 2.52
C ALA A 326 -6.51 -7.87 2.31
N PRO A 327 -5.70 -8.52 1.44
CA PRO A 327 -4.34 -8.06 1.14
C PRO A 327 -4.33 -6.64 0.56
N SER A 328 -3.18 -5.99 0.63
CA SER A 328 -2.90 -4.74 -0.06
C SER A 328 -1.48 -4.73 -0.60
N TRP A 329 -1.26 -3.94 -1.63
CA TRP A 329 0.03 -3.79 -2.31
C TRP A 329 0.78 -2.57 -1.81
N SER A 330 2.11 -2.63 -1.87
CA SER A 330 2.95 -1.45 -1.88
C SER A 330 2.74 -0.67 -3.19
N PRO A 331 3.04 0.65 -3.25
CA PRO A 331 2.78 1.44 -4.47
C PRO A 331 3.54 0.96 -5.71
N ASN A 332 4.63 0.26 -5.54
CA ASN A 332 5.43 -0.29 -6.64
C ASN A 332 5.09 -1.75 -7.01
N GLY A 333 4.12 -2.36 -6.34
CA GLY A 333 3.65 -3.73 -6.60
C GLY A 333 4.42 -4.83 -5.87
#